data_22d26420eb380ab7bd53946d6df0f53f
#
_entry.id   22d26420eb380ab7bd53946d6df0f53f
#
_cell.length_a   1.000
_cell.length_b   1.000
_cell.length_c   1.000
_cell.angle_alpha   90.00
_cell.angle_beta   90.00
_cell.angle_gamma   90.00
#
_symmetry.space_group_name_H-M   'P 1'
#
loop_
_entity.id
_entity.type
_entity.pdbx_description
1 polymer ?
#
loop_
_entity_poly.entity_id
_entity_poly.type
_entity_poly.pdbx_seq_one_letter_code
_entity_poly.pdbx_strand_id
1 'polypeptide(L)'
;MEENKKLRLLVTTICPNKCPLCCNKSWDFSKLPVVNRWNYDEIMFTGGEPLLFPDKVVTLAKSIKTIAKEGGNNPKLYIYTAVCDTGNVTFVIKHVDGIVLTPHNLSDIPKFIALNDIMKHNDSFNGKSMRLNLFSNIKEALPKDIDLSMWHVKDMEWIKDCPVPKGEDFRRVSELWSE
;
A
#
# COMPACT_ATOMS: atom_id res chain seq x y z
N MET A 1 13.07 -24.89 6.36
CA MET A 1 13.04 -23.55 5.71
C MET A 1 12.13 -22.68 6.55
N GLU A 2 12.60 -21.53 6.99
CA GLU A 2 11.72 -20.55 7.67
C GLU A 2 10.63 -20.12 6.69
N GLU A 3 9.38 -20.26 7.08
CA GLU A 3 8.24 -19.90 6.24
C GLU A 3 8.13 -18.39 6.16
N ASN A 4 8.02 -17.81 4.94
CA ASN A 4 7.84 -16.38 4.79
C ASN A 4 6.54 -15.95 5.45
N LYS A 5 6.65 -15.03 6.42
CA LYS A 5 5.52 -14.54 7.21
C LYS A 5 4.85 -13.29 6.64
N LYS A 6 5.45 -12.71 5.60
CA LYS A 6 4.93 -11.52 4.92
C LYS A 6 4.59 -11.83 3.47
N LEU A 7 3.42 -11.38 3.04
CA LEU A 7 2.95 -11.50 1.66
C LEU A 7 2.89 -10.12 1.01
N ARG A 8 3.59 -9.96 -0.10
CA ARG A 8 3.37 -8.89 -1.06
C ARG A 8 2.38 -9.40 -2.10
N LEU A 9 1.17 -8.87 -2.12
CA LEU A 9 0.07 -9.32 -2.96
C LEU A 9 -0.19 -8.32 -4.09
N LEU A 10 0.17 -8.72 -5.31
CA LEU A 10 -0.16 -7.97 -6.52
C LEU A 10 -1.65 -8.10 -6.81
N VAL A 11 -2.38 -6.98 -6.80
CA VAL A 11 -3.83 -6.95 -7.04
C VAL A 11 -4.21 -6.36 -8.39
N THR A 12 -3.38 -5.45 -8.92
CA THR A 12 -3.58 -4.81 -10.23
C THR A 12 -2.25 -4.42 -10.84
N THR A 13 -2.21 -4.28 -12.17
CA THR A 13 -1.08 -3.68 -12.90
C THR A 13 -1.39 -2.27 -13.38
N ILE A 14 -2.64 -1.81 -13.22
CA ILE A 14 -3.07 -0.47 -13.64
C ILE A 14 -2.52 0.57 -12.66
N CYS A 15 -1.89 1.61 -13.20
CA CYS A 15 -1.34 2.72 -12.42
C CYS A 15 -1.35 4.00 -13.24
N PRO A 16 -1.80 5.13 -12.69
CA PRO A 16 -1.79 6.42 -13.38
C PRO A 16 -0.39 7.05 -13.43
N ASN A 17 0.55 6.58 -12.58
CA ASN A 17 1.88 7.14 -12.46
C ASN A 17 2.84 6.57 -13.50
N LYS A 18 3.78 7.41 -13.95
CA LYS A 18 4.87 7.04 -14.89
C LYS A 18 6.21 7.12 -14.17
N CYS A 19 6.39 6.28 -13.15
CA CYS A 19 7.62 6.30 -12.36
C CYS A 19 8.85 5.91 -13.18
N PRO A 20 10.01 6.54 -12.97
CA PRO A 20 11.23 6.29 -13.75
C PRO A 20 11.75 4.86 -13.60
N LEU A 21 11.72 4.30 -12.40
CA LEU A 21 12.11 2.92 -12.07
C LEU A 21 10.90 2.13 -11.55
N CYS A 22 9.82 2.13 -12.34
CA CYS A 22 8.60 1.44 -11.96
C CYS A 22 8.81 -0.08 -11.91
N CYS A 23 8.49 -0.70 -10.80
CA CYS A 23 8.56 -2.16 -10.59
C CYS A 23 7.78 -2.95 -11.63
N ASN A 24 6.65 -2.40 -12.11
CA ASN A 24 5.84 -3.04 -13.14
C ASN A 24 6.57 -3.23 -14.48
N LYS A 25 7.67 -2.50 -14.71
CA LYS A 25 8.51 -2.66 -15.93
C LYS A 25 9.54 -3.77 -15.78
N SER A 26 9.89 -4.15 -14.55
CA SER A 26 10.94 -5.12 -14.24
C SER A 26 10.39 -6.54 -14.03
N TRP A 27 9.07 -6.69 -13.82
CA TRP A 27 8.45 -7.96 -13.45
C TRP A 27 7.60 -8.55 -14.58
N ASP A 28 7.76 -9.85 -14.84
CA ASP A 28 6.82 -10.64 -15.62
C ASP A 28 5.73 -11.17 -14.68
N PHE A 29 4.65 -10.43 -14.54
CA PHE A 29 3.56 -10.76 -13.61
C PHE A 29 2.84 -12.06 -13.97
N SER A 30 2.95 -12.53 -15.22
CA SER A 30 2.36 -13.81 -15.63
C SER A 30 3.03 -15.00 -14.91
N LYS A 31 4.28 -14.84 -14.53
CA LYS A 31 5.07 -15.86 -13.81
C LYS A 31 4.90 -15.83 -12.30
N LEU A 32 4.24 -14.80 -11.74
CA LEU A 32 4.00 -14.77 -10.32
C LEU A 32 2.99 -15.85 -9.92
N PRO A 33 3.28 -16.63 -8.87
CA PRO A 33 2.35 -17.62 -8.38
C PRO A 33 1.08 -16.94 -7.86
N VAL A 34 -0.06 -17.58 -8.12
CA VAL A 34 -1.33 -17.15 -7.51
C VAL A 34 -1.29 -17.45 -6.01
N VAL A 35 -1.84 -16.53 -5.21
CA VAL A 35 -1.97 -16.75 -3.77
C VAL A 35 -2.93 -17.94 -3.53
N ASN A 36 -2.51 -18.87 -2.67
CA ASN A 36 -3.25 -20.08 -2.37
C ASN A 36 -3.37 -20.36 -0.86
N ARG A 37 -2.85 -19.45 -0.02
CA ARG A 37 -2.91 -19.53 1.44
C ARG A 37 -2.94 -18.13 2.05
N TRP A 38 -3.44 -18.01 3.28
CA TRP A 38 -3.58 -16.74 4.00
C TRP A 38 -2.92 -16.76 5.39
N ASN A 39 -2.09 -17.75 5.68
CA ASN A 39 -1.38 -17.90 6.96
C ASN A 39 -0.12 -17.02 7.05
N TYR A 40 -0.25 -15.75 6.71
CA TYR A 40 0.79 -14.74 6.85
C TYR A 40 0.53 -13.86 8.08
N ASP A 41 1.57 -13.26 8.66
CA ASP A 41 1.46 -12.28 9.73
C ASP A 41 1.10 -10.89 9.16
N GLU A 42 1.65 -10.58 7.98
CA GLU A 42 1.40 -9.32 7.28
C GLU A 42 1.07 -9.58 5.80
N ILE A 43 0.07 -8.89 5.26
CA ILE A 43 -0.29 -8.91 3.84
C ILE A 43 -0.34 -7.48 3.33
N MET A 44 0.46 -7.20 2.29
CA MET A 44 0.61 -5.88 1.69
C MET A 44 0.02 -5.88 0.29
N PHE A 45 -1.08 -5.15 0.08
CA PHE A 45 -1.68 -4.96 -1.24
C PHE A 45 -0.80 -4.01 -2.04
N THR A 46 -0.38 -4.44 -3.20
CA THR A 46 0.56 -3.73 -4.07
C THR A 46 0.23 -3.98 -5.55
N GLY A 47 1.08 -3.50 -6.42
CA GLY A 47 0.99 -3.70 -7.86
C GLY A 47 1.14 -2.40 -8.61
N GLY A 48 0.16 -2.07 -9.45
CA GLY A 48 -0.02 -0.73 -10.00
C GLY A 48 -0.43 0.24 -8.89
N GLU A 49 -1.68 0.61 -8.88
CA GLU A 49 -2.23 1.48 -7.84
C GLU A 49 -3.53 0.86 -7.26
N PRO A 50 -3.44 0.19 -6.09
CA PRO A 50 -4.61 -0.46 -5.49
C PRO A 50 -5.77 0.49 -5.18
N LEU A 51 -5.49 1.76 -4.83
CA LEU A 51 -6.52 2.73 -4.49
C LEU A 51 -7.29 3.31 -5.69
N LEU A 52 -6.99 2.86 -6.91
CA LEU A 52 -7.92 3.04 -8.04
C LEU A 52 -9.18 2.18 -7.89
N PHE A 53 -9.12 1.15 -7.05
CA PHE A 53 -10.19 0.17 -6.85
C PHE A 53 -10.56 0.03 -5.36
N PRO A 54 -10.99 1.10 -4.67
CA PRO A 54 -11.17 1.09 -3.22
C PRO A 54 -12.21 0.05 -2.76
N ASP A 55 -13.29 -0.17 -3.52
CA ASP A 55 -14.30 -1.20 -3.20
C ASP A 55 -13.73 -2.61 -3.29
N LYS A 56 -12.89 -2.88 -4.31
CA LYS A 56 -12.21 -4.18 -4.46
C LYS A 56 -11.20 -4.40 -3.32
N VAL A 57 -10.49 -3.34 -2.89
CA VAL A 57 -9.62 -3.38 -1.70
C VAL A 57 -10.40 -3.80 -0.45
N VAL A 58 -11.53 -3.13 -0.19
CA VAL A 58 -12.38 -3.42 0.99
C VAL A 58 -12.92 -4.85 0.93
N THR A 59 -13.41 -5.27 -0.22
CA THR A 59 -13.95 -6.62 -0.42
C THR A 59 -12.88 -7.68 -0.16
N LEU A 60 -11.69 -7.51 -0.74
CA LEU A 60 -10.58 -8.44 -0.54
C LEU A 60 -10.10 -8.44 0.91
N ALA A 61 -9.98 -7.28 1.55
CA ALA A 61 -9.57 -7.18 2.95
C ALA A 61 -10.53 -7.94 3.89
N LYS A 62 -11.83 -7.77 3.70
CA LYS A 62 -12.86 -8.51 4.46
C LYS A 62 -12.77 -10.01 4.23
N SER A 63 -12.63 -10.44 2.98
CA SER A 63 -12.51 -11.85 2.61
C SER A 63 -11.28 -12.50 3.26
N ILE A 64 -10.12 -11.84 3.18
CA ILE A 64 -8.88 -12.32 3.81
C ILE A 64 -9.04 -12.45 5.32
N LYS A 65 -9.60 -11.44 6.00
CA LYS A 65 -9.81 -11.48 7.45
C LYS A 65 -10.75 -12.62 7.85
N THR A 66 -11.80 -12.88 7.08
CA THR A 66 -12.73 -13.99 7.34
C THR A 66 -12.03 -15.33 7.18
N ILE A 67 -11.39 -15.59 6.04
CA ILE A 67 -10.72 -16.87 5.75
C ILE A 67 -9.58 -17.13 6.73
N ALA A 68 -8.76 -16.11 7.01
CA ALA A 68 -7.65 -16.24 7.94
C ALA A 68 -8.12 -16.56 9.35
N LYS A 69 -9.20 -15.92 9.81
CA LYS A 69 -9.82 -16.19 11.13
C LYS A 69 -10.31 -17.62 11.23
N GLU A 70 -10.95 -18.17 10.21
CA GLU A 70 -11.36 -19.58 10.15
C GLU A 70 -10.16 -20.52 10.27
N GLY A 71 -9.02 -20.14 9.70
CA GLY A 71 -7.73 -20.84 9.82
C GLY A 71 -6.95 -20.57 11.12
N GLY A 72 -7.53 -19.82 12.08
CA GLY A 72 -6.87 -19.48 13.36
C GLY A 72 -5.80 -18.38 13.23
N ASN A 73 -5.79 -17.62 12.13
CA ASN A 73 -4.84 -16.52 11.88
C ASN A 73 -5.54 -15.15 11.85
N ASN A 74 -4.77 -14.07 12.05
CA ASN A 74 -5.26 -12.70 11.95
C ASN A 74 -4.18 -11.77 11.36
N PRO A 75 -3.93 -11.84 10.05
CA PRO A 75 -2.90 -11.05 9.40
C PRO A 75 -3.15 -9.54 9.52
N LYS A 76 -2.09 -8.76 9.66
CA LYS A 76 -2.17 -7.32 9.47
C LYS A 76 -2.22 -7.00 7.99
N LEU A 77 -3.16 -6.15 7.58
CA LEU A 77 -3.35 -5.76 6.18
C LEU A 77 -2.87 -4.34 5.95
N TYR A 78 -2.02 -4.17 4.96
CA TYR A 78 -1.48 -2.87 4.57
C TYR A 78 -1.70 -2.60 3.09
N ILE A 79 -1.78 -1.32 2.71
CA ILE A 79 -1.87 -0.90 1.30
C ILE A 79 -0.63 -0.07 0.97
N TYR A 80 0.05 -0.42 -0.12
CA TYR A 80 1.04 0.44 -0.75
C TYR A 80 0.35 1.29 -1.81
N THR A 81 0.46 2.61 -1.69
CA THR A 81 -0.20 3.56 -2.59
C THR A 81 0.64 4.81 -2.80
N ALA A 82 0.52 5.42 -3.97
CA ALA A 82 0.98 6.76 -4.27
C ALA A 82 -0.18 7.77 -4.32
N VAL A 83 -1.42 7.29 -4.22
CA VAL A 83 -2.62 8.13 -4.32
C VAL A 83 -2.95 8.76 -2.97
N CYS A 84 -2.98 10.09 -2.96
CA CYS A 84 -3.34 10.90 -1.79
C CYS A 84 -4.82 11.33 -1.80
N ASP A 85 -5.71 10.56 -2.46
CA ASP A 85 -7.14 10.87 -2.48
C ASP A 85 -7.76 10.64 -1.10
N THR A 86 -8.22 11.71 -0.49
CA THR A 86 -8.77 11.70 0.87
C THR A 86 -9.98 10.79 1.01
N GLY A 87 -10.88 10.77 0.02
CA GLY A 87 -12.08 9.93 0.03
C GLY A 87 -11.72 8.46 0.02
N ASN A 88 -10.90 8.03 -0.93
CA ASN A 88 -10.47 6.65 -1.06
C ASN A 88 -9.68 6.18 0.17
N VAL A 89 -8.73 6.99 0.65
CA VAL A 89 -7.93 6.67 1.85
C VAL A 89 -8.83 6.52 3.07
N THR A 90 -9.73 7.49 3.32
CA THR A 90 -10.65 7.43 4.47
C THR A 90 -11.62 6.25 4.38
N PHE A 91 -12.03 5.88 3.20
CA PHE A 91 -12.91 4.73 2.98
C PHE A 91 -12.20 3.41 3.32
N VAL A 92 -11.00 3.19 2.77
CA VAL A 92 -10.29 1.91 2.92
C VAL A 92 -9.64 1.72 4.29
N ILE A 93 -9.19 2.81 4.96
CA ILE A 93 -8.46 2.71 6.24
C ILE A 93 -9.29 2.04 7.33
N LYS A 94 -10.60 2.10 7.26
CA LYS A 94 -11.52 1.42 8.18
C LYS A 94 -11.41 -0.10 8.14
N HIS A 95 -10.90 -0.66 7.03
CA HIS A 95 -10.89 -2.09 6.74
C HIS A 95 -9.48 -2.70 6.71
N VAL A 96 -8.44 -1.89 6.84
CA VAL A 96 -7.05 -2.32 6.87
C VAL A 96 -6.35 -1.85 8.15
N ASP A 97 -5.17 -2.38 8.42
CA ASP A 97 -4.40 -2.05 9.62
C ASP A 97 -3.44 -0.87 9.41
N GLY A 98 -3.24 -0.45 8.16
CA GLY A 98 -2.44 0.73 7.85
C GLY A 98 -2.20 0.94 6.36
N ILE A 99 -1.52 2.04 6.07
CA ILE A 99 -1.16 2.47 4.71
C ILE A 99 0.31 2.83 4.66
N VAL A 100 0.97 2.48 3.55
CA VAL A 100 2.29 2.96 3.16
C VAL A 100 2.09 3.89 1.98
N LEU A 101 2.05 5.19 2.25
CA LEU A 101 1.86 6.24 1.24
C LEU A 101 3.22 6.71 0.73
N THR A 102 3.36 6.75 -0.58
CA THR A 102 4.56 7.25 -1.25
C THR A 102 4.15 8.21 -2.37
N PRO A 103 3.97 9.50 -2.10
CA PRO A 103 3.71 10.49 -3.14
C PRO A 103 4.86 10.49 -4.16
N HIS A 104 4.54 10.42 -5.46
CA HIS A 104 5.55 10.31 -6.51
C HIS A 104 5.77 11.62 -7.28
N ASN A 105 4.77 12.52 -7.27
CA ASN A 105 4.79 13.73 -8.06
C ASN A 105 4.59 14.97 -7.19
N LEU A 106 5.14 16.09 -7.59
CA LEU A 106 4.91 17.38 -6.91
C LEU A 106 3.42 17.76 -6.91
N SER A 107 2.67 17.35 -7.92
CA SER A 107 1.22 17.54 -7.99
C SER A 107 0.42 16.79 -6.92
N ASP A 108 1.03 15.81 -6.23
CA ASP A 108 0.40 15.07 -5.14
C ASP A 108 0.43 15.84 -3.81
N ILE A 109 1.32 16.84 -3.69
CA ILE A 109 1.55 17.59 -2.44
C ILE A 109 0.29 18.26 -1.91
N PRO A 110 -0.50 19.03 -2.70
CA PRO A 110 -1.73 19.64 -2.17
C PRO A 110 -2.73 18.60 -1.67
N LYS A 111 -2.84 17.47 -2.35
CA LYS A 111 -3.73 16.36 -1.94
C LYS A 111 -3.21 15.69 -0.66
N PHE A 112 -1.90 15.50 -0.55
CA PHE A 112 -1.28 14.97 0.65
C PHE A 112 -1.51 15.89 1.86
N ILE A 113 -1.34 17.20 1.70
CA ILE A 113 -1.60 18.18 2.77
C ILE A 113 -3.06 18.08 3.25
N ALA A 114 -4.02 18.04 2.31
CA ALA A 114 -5.44 17.88 2.64
C ALA A 114 -5.73 16.58 3.38
N LEU A 115 -5.13 15.45 2.95
CA LEU A 115 -5.23 14.17 3.65
C LEU A 115 -4.65 14.25 5.06
N ASN A 116 -3.45 14.82 5.20
CA ASN A 116 -2.76 14.99 6.48
C ASN A 116 -3.59 15.81 7.49
N ASP A 117 -4.26 16.85 7.02
CA ASP A 117 -5.13 17.68 7.88
C ASP A 117 -6.40 16.91 8.30
N ILE A 118 -7.02 16.16 7.40
CA ILE A 118 -8.20 15.35 7.73
C ILE A 118 -7.86 14.24 8.73
N MET A 119 -6.70 13.61 8.63
CA MET A 119 -6.29 12.55 9.56
C MET A 119 -6.31 13.01 11.02
N LYS A 120 -5.95 14.26 11.30
CA LYS A 120 -5.91 14.82 12.66
C LYS A 120 -7.28 14.90 13.34
N HIS A 121 -8.35 14.89 12.54
CA HIS A 121 -9.73 15.10 12.99
C HIS A 121 -10.65 13.92 12.67
N ASN A 122 -10.09 12.76 12.29
CA ASN A 122 -10.86 11.60 11.89
C ASN A 122 -10.41 10.33 12.62
N ASP A 123 -11.25 9.87 13.52
CA ASP A 123 -11.00 8.70 14.39
C ASP A 123 -10.73 7.40 13.64
N SER A 124 -11.08 7.32 12.35
CA SER A 124 -10.78 6.13 11.53
C SER A 124 -9.29 5.84 11.41
N PHE A 125 -8.43 6.83 11.64
CA PHE A 125 -6.97 6.70 11.60
C PHE A 125 -6.36 6.32 12.96
N ASN A 126 -7.13 6.38 14.06
CA ASN A 126 -6.64 6.06 15.38
C ASN A 126 -6.18 4.58 15.47
N GLY A 127 -4.96 4.38 15.97
CA GLY A 127 -4.37 3.04 16.09
C GLY A 127 -3.94 2.40 14.76
N LYS A 128 -4.04 3.10 13.64
CA LYS A 128 -3.57 2.62 12.33
C LYS A 128 -2.09 2.89 12.14
N SER A 129 -1.42 2.01 11.39
CA SER A 129 -0.03 2.19 11.00
C SER A 129 0.04 3.08 9.75
N MET A 130 0.35 4.36 9.95
CA MET A 130 0.49 5.33 8.88
C MET A 130 1.98 5.54 8.56
N ARG A 131 2.43 5.03 7.42
CA ARG A 131 3.82 5.13 6.97
C ARG A 131 3.88 6.05 5.76
N LEU A 132 4.81 7.01 5.78
CA LEU A 132 5.03 7.98 4.71
C LEU A 132 6.45 7.83 4.17
N ASN A 133 6.57 7.42 2.93
CA ASN A 133 7.84 7.36 2.24
C ASN A 133 8.00 8.63 1.40
N LEU A 134 9.11 9.33 1.54
CA LEU A 134 9.38 10.59 0.84
C LEU A 134 10.65 10.49 0.01
N PHE A 135 10.53 10.73 -1.28
CA PHE A 135 11.66 11.08 -2.14
C PHE A 135 12.14 12.50 -1.81
N SER A 136 13.43 12.78 -2.03
CA SER A 136 14.04 14.06 -1.67
C SER A 136 13.32 15.28 -2.28
N ASN A 137 12.96 15.20 -3.56
CA ASN A 137 12.24 16.27 -4.26
C ASN A 137 10.83 16.54 -3.69
N ILE A 138 10.15 15.49 -3.21
CA ILE A 138 8.84 15.63 -2.55
C ILE A 138 9.03 16.23 -1.16
N LYS A 139 10.00 15.72 -0.40
CA LYS A 139 10.30 16.20 0.96
C LYS A 139 10.68 17.68 0.98
N GLU A 140 11.51 18.12 0.04
CA GLU A 140 11.94 19.52 -0.10
C GLU A 140 10.80 20.48 -0.48
N ALA A 141 9.78 19.97 -1.18
CA ALA A 141 8.63 20.75 -1.60
C ALA A 141 7.48 20.80 -0.58
N LEU A 142 7.56 20.02 0.50
CA LEU A 142 6.59 20.11 1.59
C LEU A 142 6.77 21.42 2.38
N PRO A 143 5.69 22.00 2.94
CA PRO A 143 5.82 23.13 3.87
C PRO A 143 6.76 22.78 5.03
N LYS A 144 7.64 23.72 5.41
CA LYS A 144 8.65 23.47 6.46
C LYS A 144 8.04 23.24 7.86
N ASP A 145 6.86 23.78 8.07
CA ASP A 145 6.10 23.70 9.31
C ASP A 145 4.99 22.63 9.31
N ILE A 146 5.00 21.75 8.29
CA ILE A 146 4.00 20.68 8.21
C ILE A 146 4.15 19.72 9.39
N ASP A 147 3.09 19.51 10.13
CA ASP A 147 3.04 18.53 11.20
C ASP A 147 2.80 17.11 10.63
N LEU A 148 3.81 16.25 10.71
CA LEU A 148 3.79 14.87 10.27
C LEU A 148 3.77 13.88 11.44
N SER A 149 3.38 14.31 12.65
CA SER A 149 3.42 13.48 13.87
C SER A 149 2.58 12.20 13.79
N MET A 150 1.55 12.17 12.94
CA MET A 150 0.74 10.97 12.70
C MET A 150 1.40 9.96 11.76
N TRP A 151 2.53 10.31 11.14
CA TRP A 151 3.22 9.48 10.18
C TRP A 151 4.54 8.93 10.71
N HIS A 152 4.80 7.68 10.41
CA HIS A 152 6.15 7.15 10.46
C HIS A 152 6.85 7.47 9.13
N VAL A 153 7.69 8.52 9.14
CA VAL A 153 8.33 9.04 7.93
C VAL A 153 9.62 8.29 7.64
N LYS A 154 9.82 7.93 6.37
CA LYS A 154 11.04 7.31 5.86
C LYS A 154 11.49 8.00 4.57
N ASP A 155 12.77 8.33 4.48
CA ASP A 155 13.38 8.79 3.25
C ASP A 155 13.53 7.63 2.27
N MET A 156 13.22 7.87 1.00
CA MET A 156 13.23 6.88 -0.07
C MET A 156 14.09 7.31 -1.24
N GLU A 157 14.70 6.32 -1.88
CA GLU A 157 15.37 6.45 -3.16
C GLU A 157 14.76 5.45 -4.15
N TRP A 158 14.87 5.76 -5.45
CA TRP A 158 14.47 4.84 -6.49
C TRP A 158 15.41 3.63 -6.51
N ILE A 159 14.85 2.44 -6.39
CA ILE A 159 15.61 1.17 -6.41
C ILE A 159 15.45 0.52 -7.78
N LYS A 160 16.58 0.25 -8.43
CA LYS A 160 16.59 -0.50 -9.68
C LYS A 160 16.16 -1.96 -9.43
N ASP A 161 15.44 -2.53 -10.42
CA ASP A 161 15.03 -3.94 -10.47
C ASP A 161 14.09 -4.41 -9.33
N CYS A 162 13.66 -3.51 -8.44
CA CYS A 162 12.66 -3.77 -7.40
C CYS A 162 12.74 -5.17 -6.76
N PRO A 163 13.84 -5.53 -6.10
CA PRO A 163 13.99 -6.86 -5.53
C PRO A 163 12.93 -7.11 -4.45
N VAL A 164 12.43 -8.34 -4.39
CA VAL A 164 11.57 -8.75 -3.27
C VAL A 164 12.42 -8.83 -2.01
N PRO A 165 12.06 -8.15 -0.92
CA PRO A 165 12.80 -8.21 0.33
C PRO A 165 12.89 -9.64 0.86
N LYS A 166 14.02 -9.97 1.51
CA LYS A 166 14.19 -11.27 2.18
C LYS A 166 13.09 -11.48 3.23
N GLY A 167 12.47 -12.65 3.23
CA GLY A 167 11.39 -12.99 4.17
C GLY A 167 9.99 -12.56 3.70
N GLU A 168 9.86 -12.04 2.47
CA GLU A 168 8.57 -11.75 1.83
C GLU A 168 8.29 -12.76 0.71
N ASP A 169 7.05 -13.26 0.66
CA ASP A 169 6.50 -13.90 -0.53
C ASP A 169 5.96 -12.82 -1.47
N PHE A 170 6.12 -13.02 -2.78
CA PHE A 170 5.48 -12.19 -3.78
C PHE A 170 4.55 -13.04 -4.65
N ARG A 171 3.25 -12.76 -4.56
CA ARG A 171 2.19 -13.49 -5.27
C ARG A 171 1.18 -12.53 -5.87
N ARG A 172 0.33 -13.03 -6.75
CA ARG A 172 -0.79 -12.27 -7.30
C ARG A 172 -2.13 -12.87 -6.92
N VAL A 173 -3.19 -12.09 -7.00
CA VAL A 173 -4.57 -12.60 -7.00
C VAL A 173 -4.83 -13.42 -8.26
N SER A 174 -5.84 -14.30 -8.22
CA SER A 174 -6.22 -15.14 -9.37
C SER A 174 -6.57 -14.30 -10.59
N GLU A 175 -7.35 -13.25 -10.39
CA GLU A 175 -7.73 -12.26 -11.40
C GLU A 175 -7.24 -10.88 -10.99
N LEU A 176 -6.34 -10.30 -11.79
CA LEU A 176 -5.87 -8.93 -11.57
C LEU A 176 -7.01 -7.95 -11.83
N TRP A 177 -7.12 -6.94 -10.96
CA TRP A 177 -8.16 -5.94 -11.11
C TRP A 177 -7.95 -5.10 -12.36
N SER A 178 -9.02 -4.95 -13.11
CA SER A 178 -9.17 -4.08 -14.27
C SER A 178 -10.47 -3.28 -14.14
N GLU A 179 -10.63 -2.28 -14.99
CA GLU A 179 -11.88 -1.52 -15.11
C GLU A 179 -13.06 -2.42 -15.52
#